data_40d13d869c434db73ba36737da8ef1f3
#
_entry.id   40d13d869c434db73ba36737da8ef1f3
#
_cell.length_a   1.000
_cell.length_b   1.000
_cell.length_c   1.000
_cell.angle_alpha   90.00
_cell.angle_beta   90.00
_cell.angle_gamma   90.00
#
_symmetry.space_group_name_H-M   'P 1'
#
loop_
_entity.id
_entity.type
_entity.pdbx_description
1 polymer ?
#
loop_
_entity_poly.entity_id
_entity_poly.type
_entity_poly.pdbx_seq_one_letter_code
_entity_poly.pdbx_strand_id
1 'polypeptide(L)'
;MDSGAGELMMRNPYAVAAKPAGGIAMRRSEQTTLEYTVNSHGLTRHVTLIDPAKQDPNIAANRAMVAIEAGSAMIFVGGSTDTPDEVVHATCVAIQEAFELRAFAASQDPDGDETMWQIPVVLFPGGAHALSPAADAITFMMLMNSTERRFLVGEQIRGAPYLQKFGVEALPTGYVVCAPGGRVGEVGAAELIQPDDHDLVHAYALTAQMYGFKLLYLEAGSGASAQVNPELIERARTVEGLTLVIGGGIRSAEQAKRAADAGADWIVTGTLTEDAADLEELRARISAVVNAIN
;
A
#
# COMPACT_ATOMS: atom_id res chain seq x y z
N MET A 1 -13.80 -49.86 -26.29
CA MET A 1 -12.61 -49.05 -26.09
C MET A 1 -13.09 -47.71 -25.58
N ASP A 2 -13.12 -47.63 -24.28
CA ASP A 2 -13.72 -46.51 -23.54
C ASP A 2 -12.62 -45.52 -23.23
N SER A 3 -12.68 -44.32 -23.78
CA SER A 3 -11.74 -43.24 -23.55
C SER A 3 -12.29 -42.31 -22.49
N GLY A 4 -12.07 -42.68 -21.23
CA GLY A 4 -12.33 -41.79 -20.10
C GLY A 4 -11.37 -40.61 -20.07
N ALA A 5 -11.76 -39.49 -20.62
CA ALA A 5 -11.11 -38.21 -20.35
C ALA A 5 -11.55 -37.74 -18.96
N GLY A 6 -10.70 -37.98 -17.97
CA GLY A 6 -10.87 -37.45 -16.64
C GLY A 6 -10.74 -35.94 -16.65
N GLU A 7 -11.86 -35.25 -16.51
CA GLU A 7 -11.93 -33.82 -16.23
C GLU A 7 -11.27 -33.55 -14.86
N LEU A 8 -10.03 -33.07 -14.90
CA LEU A 8 -9.34 -32.57 -13.72
C LEU A 8 -9.98 -31.23 -13.36
N MET A 9 -11.10 -31.26 -12.63
CA MET A 9 -11.66 -30.07 -12.01
C MET A 9 -10.58 -29.48 -11.08
N MET A 10 -9.85 -28.48 -11.56
CA MET A 10 -9.06 -27.64 -10.71
C MET A 10 -10.01 -26.98 -9.69
N ARG A 11 -9.96 -27.45 -8.45
CA ARG A 11 -10.61 -26.79 -7.33
C ARG A 11 -10.06 -25.37 -7.29
N ASN A 12 -10.96 -24.41 -7.48
CA ASN A 12 -10.64 -22.99 -7.33
C ASN A 12 -10.23 -22.75 -5.86
N PRO A 13 -8.95 -22.46 -5.55
CA PRO A 13 -8.53 -22.22 -4.17
C PRO A 13 -9.11 -20.94 -3.57
N TYR A 14 -9.82 -20.12 -4.37
CA TYR A 14 -10.37 -18.82 -3.98
C TYR A 14 -11.90 -18.84 -3.79
N ALA A 15 -12.46 -19.96 -3.34
CA ALA A 15 -13.87 -20.03 -2.96
C ALA A 15 -14.08 -19.32 -1.60
N VAL A 16 -13.77 -18.04 -1.52
CA VAL A 16 -14.17 -17.16 -0.42
C VAL A 16 -15.60 -16.70 -0.70
N ALA A 17 -16.44 -16.73 0.32
CA ALA A 17 -17.85 -16.35 0.22
C ALA A 17 -18.00 -14.97 -0.44
N ALA A 18 -18.98 -14.85 -1.33
CA ALA A 18 -19.38 -13.57 -1.89
C ALA A 18 -19.64 -12.57 -0.75
N LYS A 19 -19.25 -11.31 -0.97
CA LYS A 19 -19.56 -10.18 -0.07
C LYS A 19 -21.01 -10.33 0.41
N PRO A 20 -21.30 -10.37 1.72
CA PRO A 20 -22.69 -10.51 2.16
C PRO A 20 -23.48 -9.31 1.64
N ALA A 21 -24.54 -9.59 0.88
CA ALA A 21 -25.51 -8.58 0.51
C ALA A 21 -26.25 -8.17 1.78
N GLY A 22 -25.77 -7.12 2.49
CA GLY A 22 -26.43 -6.67 3.72
C GLY A 22 -25.55 -5.83 4.67
N GLY A 23 -24.27 -5.60 4.36
CA GLY A 23 -23.51 -4.56 5.04
C GLY A 23 -24.07 -3.19 4.67
N ILE A 24 -24.28 -2.31 5.64
CA ILE A 24 -24.60 -0.91 5.39
C ILE A 24 -23.43 -0.36 4.59
N ALA A 25 -23.57 -0.32 3.25
CA ALA A 25 -22.58 0.31 2.40
C ALA A 25 -22.60 1.79 2.77
N MET A 26 -21.67 2.21 3.63
CA MET A 26 -21.41 3.64 3.80
C MET A 26 -21.11 4.19 2.41
N ARG A 27 -21.81 5.25 2.04
CA ARG A 27 -21.52 5.99 0.81
C ARG A 27 -20.11 6.55 0.97
N ARG A 28 -19.12 5.83 0.44
CA ARG A 28 -17.83 6.43 0.14
C ARG A 28 -18.05 7.60 -0.80
N SER A 29 -17.20 8.59 -0.70
CA SER A 29 -17.18 9.73 -1.62
C SER A 29 -17.37 9.22 -3.06
N GLU A 30 -17.97 9.98 -3.96
CA GLU A 30 -18.12 9.64 -5.38
C GLU A 30 -16.76 9.38 -6.08
N GLN A 31 -15.66 9.67 -5.40
CA GLN A 31 -14.29 9.57 -5.85
C GLN A 31 -13.76 8.12 -5.71
N THR A 32 -13.14 7.61 -6.76
CA THR A 32 -12.44 6.31 -6.72
C THR A 32 -11.17 6.39 -5.86
N THR A 33 -10.65 5.24 -5.42
CA THR A 33 -9.39 5.21 -4.65
C THR A 33 -8.21 5.71 -5.49
N LEU A 34 -8.21 5.43 -6.79
CA LEU A 34 -7.19 5.96 -7.70
C LEU A 34 -7.24 7.49 -7.77
N GLU A 35 -8.44 8.06 -7.99
CA GLU A 35 -8.62 9.52 -8.00
C GLU A 35 -8.21 10.16 -6.68
N TYR A 36 -8.58 9.55 -5.54
CA TYR A 36 -8.15 9.97 -4.22
C TYR A 36 -6.62 9.95 -4.08
N THR A 37 -5.97 8.91 -4.63
CA THR A 37 -4.53 8.74 -4.51
C THR A 37 -3.75 9.74 -5.37
N VAL A 38 -4.20 10.01 -6.61
CA VAL A 38 -3.47 10.90 -7.53
C VAL A 38 -3.76 12.40 -7.28
N ASN A 39 -4.83 12.74 -6.59
CA ASN A 39 -5.20 14.13 -6.27
C ASN A 39 -4.57 14.58 -4.95
N SER A 40 -3.25 14.84 -4.95
CA SER A 40 -2.51 15.28 -3.75
C SER A 40 -2.75 16.75 -3.38
N HIS A 41 -3.36 17.54 -4.27
CA HIS A 41 -3.55 19.00 -4.08
C HIS A 41 -2.26 19.74 -3.71
N GLY A 42 -1.10 19.20 -4.09
CA GLY A 42 0.21 19.81 -3.82
C GLY A 42 0.72 19.59 -2.39
N LEU A 43 0.06 18.71 -1.61
CA LEU A 43 0.49 18.33 -0.26
C LEU A 43 1.04 16.90 -0.26
N THR A 44 2.10 16.68 0.50
CA THR A 44 2.57 15.33 0.79
C THR A 44 1.65 14.67 1.83
N ARG A 45 1.25 13.41 1.60
CA ARG A 45 0.37 12.67 2.51
C ARG A 45 1.04 11.44 3.07
N HIS A 46 0.56 11.00 4.22
CA HIS A 46 1.12 9.85 4.94
C HIS A 46 0.27 8.60 4.78
N VAL A 47 0.94 7.45 4.60
CA VAL A 47 0.36 6.11 4.61
C VAL A 47 0.95 5.32 5.76
N THR A 48 0.11 4.72 6.57
CA THR A 48 0.54 3.71 7.53
C THR A 48 0.46 2.33 6.91
N LEU A 49 1.59 1.62 6.86
CA LEU A 49 1.66 0.22 6.45
C LEU A 49 1.50 -0.69 7.67
N ILE A 50 0.53 -1.60 7.59
CA ILE A 50 0.26 -2.64 8.59
C ILE A 50 0.61 -4.00 8.01
N ASP A 51 1.58 -4.69 8.62
CA ASP A 51 1.95 -6.05 8.25
C ASP A 51 1.07 -7.06 9.01
N PRO A 52 0.16 -7.77 8.33
CA PRO A 52 -0.77 -8.71 8.95
C PRO A 52 -0.07 -9.95 9.55
N ALA A 53 1.17 -10.26 9.15
CA ALA A 53 1.93 -11.36 9.73
C ALA A 53 2.51 -11.05 11.11
N LYS A 54 2.54 -9.77 11.51
CA LYS A 54 3.21 -9.31 12.74
C LYS A 54 2.27 -9.02 13.90
N GLN A 55 0.96 -9.07 13.68
CA GLN A 55 -0.01 -8.68 14.70
C GLN A 55 -1.39 -9.33 14.48
N ASP A 56 -2.15 -9.45 15.56
CA ASP A 56 -3.55 -9.88 15.53
C ASP A 56 -4.42 -8.85 14.80
N PRO A 57 -5.50 -9.27 14.08
CA PRO A 57 -6.40 -8.37 13.36
C PRO A 57 -7.00 -7.24 14.22
N ASN A 58 -7.35 -7.50 15.48
CA ASN A 58 -7.89 -6.47 16.37
C ASN A 58 -6.82 -5.44 16.79
N ILE A 59 -5.58 -5.89 16.96
CA ILE A 59 -4.45 -4.98 17.21
C ILE A 59 -4.19 -4.13 15.96
N ALA A 60 -4.25 -4.72 14.78
CA ALA A 60 -4.12 -4.01 13.51
C ALA A 60 -5.22 -2.93 13.34
N ALA A 61 -6.48 -3.26 13.66
CA ALA A 61 -7.60 -2.32 13.62
C ALA A 61 -7.40 -1.14 14.59
N ASN A 62 -6.99 -1.41 15.83
CA ASN A 62 -6.70 -0.35 16.80
C ASN A 62 -5.55 0.56 16.34
N ARG A 63 -4.48 -0.01 15.78
CA ARG A 63 -3.37 0.76 15.22
C ARG A 63 -3.81 1.59 14.01
N ALA A 64 -4.65 1.04 13.13
CA ALA A 64 -5.20 1.77 11.99
C ALA A 64 -6.04 2.98 12.45
N MET A 65 -6.93 2.81 13.44
CA MET A 65 -7.71 3.92 14.01
C MET A 65 -6.81 5.03 14.54
N VAL A 66 -5.82 4.67 15.36
CA VAL A 66 -4.87 5.66 15.91
C VAL A 66 -4.07 6.34 14.81
N ALA A 67 -3.70 5.62 13.77
CA ALA A 67 -2.97 6.18 12.64
C ALA A 67 -3.80 7.24 11.89
N ILE A 68 -5.10 6.98 11.65
CA ILE A 68 -5.99 7.96 11.02
C ILE A 68 -6.19 9.18 11.92
N GLU A 69 -6.44 8.98 13.22
CA GLU A 69 -6.55 10.07 14.19
C GLU A 69 -5.26 10.92 14.29
N ALA A 70 -4.11 10.32 14.00
CA ALA A 70 -2.81 11.01 13.96
C ALA A 70 -2.50 11.67 12.61
N GLY A 71 -3.38 11.55 11.60
CA GLY A 71 -3.29 12.21 10.30
C GLY A 71 -2.81 11.34 9.14
N SER A 72 -2.73 10.01 9.30
CA SER A 72 -2.55 9.13 8.12
C SER A 72 -3.75 9.23 7.20
N ALA A 73 -3.51 9.35 5.90
CA ALA A 73 -4.55 9.51 4.90
C ALA A 73 -4.88 8.21 4.13
N MET A 74 -4.21 7.11 4.45
CA MET A 74 -4.42 5.80 3.84
C MET A 74 -3.81 4.71 4.73
N ILE A 75 -4.40 3.52 4.70
CA ILE A 75 -3.83 2.32 5.32
C ILE A 75 -3.42 1.35 4.23
N PHE A 76 -2.15 0.94 4.22
CA PHE A 76 -1.69 -0.21 3.45
C PHE A 76 -1.71 -1.46 4.33
N VAL A 77 -2.22 -2.57 3.79
CA VAL A 77 -2.22 -3.88 4.43
C VAL A 77 -1.39 -4.84 3.59
N GLY A 78 -0.28 -5.30 4.14
CA GLY A 78 0.63 -6.20 3.44
C GLY A 78 2.04 -6.13 3.99
N GLY A 79 2.96 -6.76 3.27
CA GLY A 79 4.38 -6.81 3.63
C GLY A 79 5.16 -7.74 2.71
N SER A 80 6.45 -7.85 2.98
CA SER A 80 7.38 -8.72 2.23
C SER A 80 7.39 -10.18 2.73
N THR A 81 6.49 -10.53 3.63
CA THR A 81 6.32 -11.89 4.15
C THR A 81 5.28 -12.65 3.33
N ASP A 82 5.44 -13.98 3.28
CA ASP A 82 4.50 -14.88 2.59
C ASP A 82 3.29 -15.14 3.51
N THR A 83 2.39 -14.13 3.60
CA THR A 83 1.24 -14.13 4.52
C THR A 83 0.03 -14.73 3.81
N PRO A 84 -0.66 -15.74 4.41
CA PRO A 84 -1.84 -16.35 3.81
C PRO A 84 -3.00 -15.38 3.61
N ASP A 85 -3.82 -15.61 2.56
CA ASP A 85 -5.01 -14.82 2.23
C ASP A 85 -5.95 -14.64 3.42
N GLU A 86 -6.15 -15.68 4.24
CA GLU A 86 -7.06 -15.65 5.38
C GLU A 86 -6.62 -14.64 6.44
N VAL A 87 -5.32 -14.52 6.68
CA VAL A 87 -4.74 -13.58 7.66
C VAL A 87 -4.87 -12.16 7.15
N VAL A 88 -4.56 -11.94 5.86
CA VAL A 88 -4.73 -10.64 5.20
C VAL A 88 -6.19 -10.23 5.21
N HIS A 89 -7.10 -11.16 4.87
CA HIS A 89 -8.53 -10.90 4.85
C HIS A 89 -9.07 -10.55 6.24
N ALA A 90 -8.74 -11.33 7.27
CA ALA A 90 -9.16 -11.05 8.63
C ALA A 90 -8.69 -9.66 9.10
N THR A 91 -7.47 -9.26 8.74
CA THR A 91 -6.93 -7.94 9.06
C THR A 91 -7.70 -6.82 8.34
N CYS A 92 -7.96 -6.97 7.04
CA CYS A 92 -8.74 -5.99 6.28
C CYS A 92 -10.17 -5.85 6.84
N VAL A 93 -10.83 -6.97 7.15
CA VAL A 93 -12.18 -6.97 7.75
C VAL A 93 -12.19 -6.22 9.07
N ALA A 94 -11.26 -6.54 9.99
CA ALA A 94 -11.20 -5.89 11.30
C ALA A 94 -10.97 -4.37 11.20
N ILE A 95 -10.12 -3.92 10.27
CA ILE A 95 -9.88 -2.49 10.04
C ILE A 95 -11.14 -1.82 9.48
N GLN A 96 -11.80 -2.41 8.47
CA GLN A 96 -13.00 -1.85 7.86
C GLN A 96 -14.17 -1.76 8.88
N GLU A 97 -14.40 -2.82 9.66
CA GLU A 97 -15.43 -2.82 10.71
C GLU A 97 -15.16 -1.74 11.77
N ALA A 98 -13.90 -1.54 12.17
CA ALA A 98 -13.53 -0.49 13.09
C ALA A 98 -13.80 0.91 12.53
N PHE A 99 -13.51 1.14 11.26
CA PHE A 99 -13.76 2.42 10.58
C PHE A 99 -15.28 2.67 10.44
N GLU A 100 -16.07 1.65 10.05
CA GLU A 100 -17.52 1.74 9.96
C GLU A 100 -18.16 2.09 11.30
N LEU A 101 -17.72 1.45 12.39
CA LEU A 101 -18.20 1.74 13.74
C LEU A 101 -17.88 3.17 14.18
N ARG A 102 -16.69 3.65 13.87
CA ARG A 102 -16.27 5.02 14.20
C ARG A 102 -17.02 6.07 13.38
N ALA A 103 -17.19 5.83 12.10
CA ALA A 103 -17.99 6.71 11.24
C ALA A 103 -19.44 6.78 11.70
N PHE A 104 -20.04 5.62 12.04
CA PHE A 104 -21.38 5.59 12.61
C PHE A 104 -21.47 6.37 13.93
N ALA A 105 -20.50 6.20 14.82
CA ALA A 105 -20.48 6.95 16.07
C ALA A 105 -20.34 8.47 15.82
N ALA A 106 -19.46 8.88 14.89
CA ALA A 106 -19.30 10.27 14.51
C ALA A 106 -20.57 10.87 13.88
N SER A 107 -21.31 10.10 13.07
CA SER A 107 -22.58 10.55 12.47
C SER A 107 -23.70 10.81 13.49
N GLN A 108 -23.59 10.27 14.71
CA GLN A 108 -24.55 10.50 15.80
C GLN A 108 -24.17 11.71 16.67
N ASP A 109 -22.96 12.25 16.52
CA ASP A 109 -22.48 13.42 17.23
C ASP A 109 -22.67 14.67 16.33
N PRO A 110 -23.36 15.72 16.80
CA PRO A 110 -23.53 16.95 16.01
C PRO A 110 -22.22 17.63 15.59
N ASP A 111 -21.15 17.44 16.36
CA ASP A 111 -19.81 17.97 16.08
C ASP A 111 -18.89 16.91 15.46
N GLY A 112 -19.40 15.71 15.15
CA GLY A 112 -18.62 14.59 14.63
C GLY A 112 -18.40 14.66 13.13
N ASP A 113 -17.18 14.32 12.68
CA ASP A 113 -16.83 14.20 11.27
C ASP A 113 -16.72 12.72 10.86
N GLU A 114 -17.79 12.19 10.26
CA GLU A 114 -17.80 10.82 9.75
C GLU A 114 -16.85 10.62 8.56
N THR A 115 -16.53 11.69 7.81
CA THR A 115 -15.67 11.60 6.62
C THR A 115 -14.23 11.27 6.96
N MET A 116 -13.80 11.60 8.17
CA MET A 116 -12.48 11.24 8.71
C MET A 116 -12.22 9.72 8.68
N TRP A 117 -13.28 8.89 8.73
CA TRP A 117 -13.18 7.43 8.75
C TRP A 117 -13.38 6.79 7.38
N GLN A 118 -13.62 7.59 6.33
CA GLN A 118 -13.77 7.12 4.94
C GLN A 118 -12.40 6.99 4.23
N ILE A 119 -11.40 6.52 4.96
CA ILE A 119 -10.02 6.39 4.49
C ILE A 119 -9.83 5.05 3.76
N PRO A 120 -9.18 5.04 2.58
CA PRO A 120 -8.96 3.80 1.85
C PRO A 120 -8.07 2.80 2.58
N VAL A 121 -8.49 1.53 2.59
CA VAL A 121 -7.69 0.37 2.99
C VAL A 121 -7.21 -0.32 1.71
N VAL A 122 -5.92 -0.28 1.44
CA VAL A 122 -5.31 -0.70 0.18
C VAL A 122 -4.38 -1.87 0.42
N LEU A 123 -4.52 -2.93 -0.37
CA LEU A 123 -3.58 -4.06 -0.33
C LEU A 123 -2.21 -3.63 -0.87
N PHE A 124 -1.18 -4.03 -0.13
CA PHE A 124 0.23 -3.90 -0.52
C PHE A 124 0.89 -5.30 -0.50
N PRO A 125 0.54 -6.19 -1.45
CA PRO A 125 0.83 -7.61 -1.37
C PRO A 125 2.22 -7.95 -1.87
N GLY A 126 2.83 -8.99 -1.29
CA GLY A 126 4.02 -9.63 -1.84
C GLY A 126 3.74 -10.50 -3.09
N GLY A 127 2.48 -10.81 -3.38
CA GLY A 127 2.05 -11.61 -4.53
C GLY A 127 0.54 -11.90 -4.52
N ALA A 128 0.07 -12.71 -5.48
CA ALA A 128 -1.35 -13.07 -5.66
C ALA A 128 -1.90 -14.04 -4.59
N HIS A 129 -1.17 -14.31 -3.56
CA HIS A 129 -1.54 -15.13 -2.38
C HIS A 129 -1.88 -14.28 -1.14
N ALA A 130 -1.90 -12.96 -1.28
CA ALA A 130 -2.16 -12.01 -0.18
C ALA A 130 -3.29 -11.05 -0.58
N LEU A 131 -4.44 -11.60 -0.99
CA LEU A 131 -5.56 -10.85 -1.50
C LEU A 131 -6.76 -10.89 -0.54
N SER A 132 -7.55 -9.81 -0.53
CA SER A 132 -8.77 -9.70 0.27
C SER A 132 -9.85 -8.94 -0.49
N PRO A 133 -11.10 -9.44 -0.52
CA PRO A 133 -12.23 -8.70 -1.09
C PRO A 133 -12.72 -7.58 -0.16
N ALA A 134 -12.22 -7.50 1.08
CA ALA A 134 -12.59 -6.46 2.03
C ALA A 134 -11.76 -5.18 1.84
N ALA A 135 -10.70 -5.22 1.05
CA ALA A 135 -9.94 -4.03 0.71
C ALA A 135 -10.66 -3.19 -0.37
N ASP A 136 -10.38 -1.90 -0.38
CA ASP A 136 -10.92 -0.96 -1.35
C ASP A 136 -10.19 -1.03 -2.68
N ALA A 137 -8.88 -1.13 -2.59
CA ALA A 137 -7.99 -1.17 -3.73
C ALA A 137 -6.75 -2.03 -3.45
N ILE A 138 -5.93 -2.18 -4.46
CA ILE A 138 -4.64 -2.83 -4.41
C ILE A 138 -3.61 -2.01 -5.17
N THR A 139 -2.42 -1.85 -4.63
CA THR A 139 -1.26 -1.42 -5.42
C THR A 139 -0.97 -2.51 -6.46
N PHE A 140 -1.46 -2.32 -7.68
CA PHE A 140 -1.26 -3.28 -8.77
C PHE A 140 0.13 -3.05 -9.36
N MET A 141 1.13 -3.58 -8.66
CA MET A 141 2.54 -3.26 -8.86
C MET A 141 3.20 -4.13 -9.92
N MET A 142 4.02 -3.51 -10.77
CA MET A 142 5.08 -4.17 -11.53
C MET A 142 6.43 -3.84 -10.85
N LEU A 143 7.16 -4.84 -10.35
CA LEU A 143 8.52 -4.62 -9.84
C LEU A 143 9.46 -4.46 -11.04
N MET A 144 9.59 -3.20 -11.51
CA MET A 144 10.17 -2.86 -12.82
C MET A 144 11.65 -3.23 -12.95
N ASN A 145 12.40 -3.25 -11.84
CA ASN A 145 13.80 -3.64 -11.82
C ASN A 145 14.04 -5.06 -11.30
N SER A 146 13.03 -5.94 -11.33
CA SER A 146 13.21 -7.37 -11.06
C SER A 146 13.79 -8.09 -12.27
N THR A 147 14.68 -9.05 -12.03
CA THR A 147 15.18 -9.98 -13.04
C THR A 147 14.24 -11.16 -13.29
N GLU A 148 13.20 -11.31 -12.46
CA GLU A 148 12.26 -12.42 -12.54
C GLU A 148 10.91 -12.00 -13.13
N ARG A 149 10.47 -12.73 -14.17
CA ARG A 149 9.16 -12.52 -14.82
C ARG A 149 8.00 -12.62 -13.83
N ARG A 150 8.16 -13.40 -12.76
CA ARG A 150 7.14 -13.54 -11.71
C ARG A 150 6.69 -12.18 -11.19
N PHE A 151 7.63 -11.30 -10.85
CA PHE A 151 7.36 -9.99 -10.25
C PHE A 151 7.09 -8.89 -11.27
N LEU A 152 7.47 -9.10 -12.55
CA LEU A 152 7.14 -8.18 -13.63
C LEU A 152 5.66 -8.27 -14.03
N VAL A 153 5.16 -9.50 -14.24
CA VAL A 153 3.79 -9.71 -14.75
C VAL A 153 3.13 -10.99 -14.22
N GLY A 154 3.90 -11.92 -13.65
CA GLY A 154 3.39 -13.25 -13.27
C GLY A 154 2.35 -13.21 -12.15
N GLU A 155 2.61 -12.47 -11.09
CA GLU A 155 1.68 -12.31 -9.97
C GLU A 155 0.44 -11.51 -10.38
N GLN A 156 0.59 -10.50 -11.24
CA GLN A 156 -0.51 -9.70 -11.77
C GLN A 156 -1.48 -10.54 -12.61
N ILE A 157 -0.95 -11.42 -13.49
CA ILE A 157 -1.78 -12.36 -14.27
C ILE A 157 -2.58 -13.30 -13.36
N ARG A 158 -1.98 -13.77 -12.26
CA ARG A 158 -2.64 -14.66 -11.29
C ARG A 158 -3.71 -13.94 -10.47
N GLY A 159 -3.45 -12.69 -10.05
CA GLY A 159 -4.35 -11.90 -9.21
C GLY A 159 -5.50 -11.22 -9.95
N ALA A 160 -5.31 -10.81 -11.20
CA ALA A 160 -6.28 -10.01 -11.95
C ALA A 160 -7.72 -10.59 -12.02
N PRO A 161 -7.92 -11.91 -12.26
CA PRO A 161 -9.28 -12.47 -12.26
C PRO A 161 -9.98 -12.38 -10.90
N TYR A 162 -9.22 -12.47 -9.80
CA TYR A 162 -9.77 -12.29 -8.46
C TYR A 162 -10.20 -10.85 -8.24
N LEU A 163 -9.36 -9.88 -8.57
CA LEU A 163 -9.67 -8.46 -8.41
C LEU A 163 -10.92 -8.06 -9.20
N GLN A 164 -11.01 -8.52 -10.45
CA GLN A 164 -12.19 -8.30 -11.30
C GLN A 164 -13.46 -8.89 -10.66
N LYS A 165 -13.37 -10.14 -10.18
CA LYS A 165 -14.53 -10.86 -9.59
C LYS A 165 -15.07 -10.15 -8.35
N PHE A 166 -14.20 -9.61 -7.51
CA PHE A 166 -14.58 -9.01 -6.22
C PHE A 166 -14.66 -7.48 -6.24
N GLY A 167 -14.37 -6.85 -7.38
CA GLY A 167 -14.46 -5.41 -7.55
C GLY A 167 -13.43 -4.62 -6.71
N VAL A 168 -12.27 -5.22 -6.42
CA VAL A 168 -11.15 -4.52 -5.78
C VAL A 168 -10.49 -3.64 -6.82
N GLU A 169 -10.38 -2.33 -6.54
CA GLU A 169 -9.83 -1.37 -7.49
C GLU A 169 -8.32 -1.54 -7.65
N ALA A 170 -7.83 -1.59 -8.89
CA ALA A 170 -6.41 -1.66 -9.18
C ALA A 170 -5.80 -0.25 -9.27
N LEU A 171 -4.74 0.01 -8.49
CA LEU A 171 -3.91 1.21 -8.59
C LEU A 171 -2.66 0.89 -9.44
N PRO A 172 -2.61 1.25 -10.73
CA PRO A 172 -1.49 0.90 -11.61
C PRO A 172 -0.20 1.55 -11.12
N THR A 173 0.76 0.74 -10.68
CA THR A 173 1.96 1.18 -9.97
C THR A 173 3.22 0.60 -10.59
N GLY A 174 4.14 1.47 -11.04
CA GLY A 174 5.54 1.09 -11.23
C GLY A 174 6.23 1.01 -9.86
N TYR A 175 6.87 -0.11 -9.55
CA TYR A 175 7.55 -0.32 -8.28
C TYR A 175 9.04 -0.55 -8.55
N VAL A 176 9.90 0.26 -7.95
CA VAL A 176 11.35 0.26 -8.17
C VAL A 176 12.07 0.20 -6.85
N VAL A 177 12.94 -0.79 -6.66
CA VAL A 177 13.72 -0.94 -5.45
C VAL A 177 15.06 -0.23 -5.57
N CYS A 178 15.30 0.70 -4.65
CA CYS A 178 16.55 1.43 -4.50
C CYS A 178 17.41 0.82 -3.39
N ALA A 179 18.70 1.04 -3.43
CA ALA A 179 19.60 0.64 -2.35
C ALA A 179 19.19 1.30 -1.00
N PRO A 180 19.29 0.58 0.12
CA PRO A 180 19.90 -0.74 0.29
C PRO A 180 19.02 -1.94 -0.08
N GLY A 181 17.73 -1.76 -0.43
CA GLY A 181 16.83 -2.78 -0.95
C GLY A 181 16.14 -3.66 0.10
N GLY A 182 16.79 -3.94 1.20
CA GLY A 182 16.25 -4.78 2.25
C GLY A 182 15.69 -6.11 1.75
N ARG A 183 14.74 -6.68 2.50
CA ARG A 183 14.14 -7.98 2.15
C ARG A 183 13.41 -7.97 0.79
N VAL A 184 12.78 -6.85 0.42
CA VAL A 184 12.06 -6.79 -0.86
C VAL A 184 13.01 -6.87 -2.05
N GLY A 185 14.21 -6.28 -1.94
CA GLY A 185 15.24 -6.39 -2.97
C GLY A 185 15.70 -7.82 -3.19
N GLU A 186 15.89 -8.57 -2.09
CA GLU A 186 16.29 -9.97 -2.14
C GLU A 186 15.16 -10.87 -2.69
N VAL A 187 13.98 -10.81 -2.10
CA VAL A 187 12.82 -11.63 -2.50
C VAL A 187 12.38 -11.33 -3.93
N GLY A 188 12.41 -10.05 -4.30
CA GLY A 188 12.01 -9.57 -5.62
C GLY A 188 13.07 -9.75 -6.69
N ALA A 189 14.28 -10.28 -6.35
CA ALA A 189 15.42 -10.37 -7.27
C ALA A 189 15.67 -9.05 -8.02
N ALA A 190 15.68 -7.92 -7.28
CA ALA A 190 15.77 -6.60 -7.87
C ALA A 190 17.22 -6.18 -8.13
N GLU A 191 17.48 -5.62 -9.30
CA GLU A 191 18.70 -4.87 -9.60
C GLU A 191 18.57 -3.47 -8.98
N LEU A 192 19.18 -3.29 -7.80
CA LEU A 192 18.98 -2.09 -6.97
C LEU A 192 19.50 -0.83 -7.65
N ILE A 193 18.68 0.23 -7.66
CA ILE A 193 19.11 1.57 -8.06
C ILE A 193 20.07 2.11 -6.98
N GLN A 194 21.30 2.44 -7.35
CA GLN A 194 22.28 2.99 -6.42
C GLN A 194 22.00 4.48 -6.14
N PRO A 195 22.49 5.04 -5.02
CA PRO A 195 22.20 6.43 -4.64
C PRO A 195 22.59 7.50 -5.67
N ASP A 196 23.52 7.18 -6.58
CA ASP A 196 24.05 8.05 -7.65
C ASP A 196 23.52 7.72 -9.05
N ASP A 197 22.62 6.73 -9.17
CA ASP A 197 22.03 6.29 -10.44
C ASP A 197 20.89 7.22 -10.91
N HIS A 198 21.12 8.52 -10.96
CA HIS A 198 20.11 9.53 -11.30
C HIS A 198 19.48 9.33 -12.68
N ASP A 199 20.27 8.96 -13.68
CA ASP A 199 19.77 8.73 -15.04
C ASP A 199 18.94 7.44 -15.13
N LEU A 200 19.31 6.44 -14.34
CA LEU A 200 18.60 5.16 -14.33
C LEU A 200 17.23 5.30 -13.65
N VAL A 201 17.12 5.97 -12.50
CA VAL A 201 15.82 6.22 -11.84
C VAL A 201 14.92 7.06 -12.74
N HIS A 202 15.48 8.04 -13.46
CA HIS A 202 14.73 8.84 -14.43
C HIS A 202 14.21 8.00 -15.60
N ALA A 203 15.03 7.08 -16.11
CA ALA A 203 14.62 6.16 -17.18
C ALA A 203 13.48 5.24 -16.71
N TYR A 204 13.50 4.75 -15.46
CA TYR A 204 12.38 3.99 -14.88
C TYR A 204 11.13 4.85 -14.74
N ALA A 205 11.24 6.09 -14.31
CA ALA A 205 10.10 7.00 -14.20
C ALA A 205 9.46 7.28 -15.58
N LEU A 206 10.26 7.56 -16.61
CA LEU A 206 9.77 7.71 -17.99
C LEU A 206 9.10 6.42 -18.49
N THR A 207 9.69 5.27 -18.20
CA THR A 207 9.11 3.97 -18.60
C THR A 207 7.77 3.73 -17.93
N ALA A 208 7.65 4.03 -16.62
CA ALA A 208 6.40 3.94 -15.87
C ALA A 208 5.32 4.85 -16.49
N GLN A 209 5.68 6.10 -16.83
CA GLN A 209 4.79 7.04 -17.50
C GLN A 209 4.32 6.51 -18.87
N MET A 210 5.25 5.99 -19.68
CA MET A 210 4.95 5.46 -21.03
C MET A 210 4.08 4.19 -20.97
N TYR A 211 4.20 3.37 -19.94
CA TYR A 211 3.28 2.25 -19.67
C TYR A 211 1.89 2.70 -19.19
N GLY A 212 1.72 4.00 -18.84
CA GLY A 212 0.47 4.55 -18.36
C GLY A 212 0.22 4.28 -16.87
N PHE A 213 1.25 3.92 -16.12
CA PHE A 213 1.15 3.86 -14.66
C PHE A 213 0.79 5.23 -14.09
N LYS A 214 0.03 5.25 -13.01
CA LYS A 214 -0.37 6.47 -12.33
C LYS A 214 0.51 6.76 -11.12
N LEU A 215 1.06 5.70 -10.52
CA LEU A 215 1.94 5.77 -9.38
C LEU A 215 3.32 5.23 -9.75
N LEU A 216 4.35 5.89 -9.20
CA LEU A 216 5.71 5.35 -9.15
C LEU A 216 6.11 5.24 -7.68
N TYR A 217 6.34 4.01 -7.22
CA TYR A 217 6.79 3.73 -5.87
C TYR A 217 8.31 3.48 -5.87
N LEU A 218 9.06 4.32 -5.17
CA LEU A 218 10.48 4.10 -4.90
C LEU A 218 10.64 3.54 -3.49
N GLU A 219 11.26 2.38 -3.38
CA GLU A 219 11.35 1.58 -2.16
C GLU A 219 12.79 1.34 -1.75
N ALA A 220 13.15 1.68 -0.50
CA ALA A 220 14.47 1.35 0.04
C ALA A 220 14.52 0.00 0.77
N GLY A 221 13.38 -0.62 1.01
CA GLY A 221 13.23 -1.89 1.72
C GLY A 221 12.68 -1.72 3.15
N SER A 222 11.77 -2.62 3.51
CA SER A 222 11.26 -2.67 4.89
C SER A 222 12.40 -2.95 5.86
N GLY A 223 12.49 -2.18 6.94
CA GLY A 223 13.56 -2.29 7.92
C GLY A 223 14.94 -1.80 7.44
N ALA A 224 15.03 -1.22 6.24
CA ALA A 224 16.28 -0.72 5.68
C ALA A 224 16.98 0.29 6.61
N SER A 225 18.31 0.32 6.55
CA SER A 225 19.15 1.22 7.34
C SER A 225 19.10 2.68 6.88
N ALA A 226 18.68 2.90 5.63
CA ALA A 226 18.55 4.23 5.02
C ALA A 226 17.27 4.28 4.18
N GLN A 227 16.71 5.48 4.03
CA GLN A 227 15.63 5.78 3.09
C GLN A 227 16.16 5.89 1.66
N VAL A 228 15.25 5.97 0.68
CA VAL A 228 15.59 6.35 -0.70
C VAL A 228 16.34 7.68 -0.69
N ASN A 229 17.46 7.76 -1.45
CA ASN A 229 18.21 9.01 -1.57
C ASN A 229 17.31 10.13 -2.11
N PRO A 230 17.20 11.29 -1.43
CA PRO A 230 16.39 12.42 -1.89
C PRO A 230 16.67 12.85 -3.33
N GLU A 231 17.94 12.82 -3.78
CA GLU A 231 18.29 13.17 -5.15
C GLU A 231 17.67 12.24 -6.21
N LEU A 232 17.44 10.96 -5.87
CA LEU A 232 16.69 10.03 -6.75
C LEU A 232 15.22 10.42 -6.82
N ILE A 233 14.62 10.87 -5.70
CA ILE A 233 13.24 11.34 -5.65
C ILE A 233 13.08 12.60 -6.50
N GLU A 234 13.98 13.60 -6.32
CA GLU A 234 14.01 14.82 -7.11
C GLU A 234 14.12 14.50 -8.61
N ARG A 235 14.98 13.55 -8.96
CA ARG A 235 15.19 13.15 -10.35
C ARG A 235 13.97 12.46 -10.95
N ALA A 236 13.31 11.55 -10.20
CA ALA A 236 12.06 10.92 -10.62
C ALA A 236 10.94 11.96 -10.77
N ARG A 237 10.89 12.96 -9.89
CA ARG A 237 9.88 14.04 -9.90
C ARG A 237 9.90 14.88 -11.16
N THR A 238 11.01 14.95 -11.88
CA THR A 238 11.08 15.66 -13.17
C THR A 238 10.18 15.04 -14.26
N VAL A 239 9.67 13.82 -14.07
CA VAL A 239 8.70 13.18 -14.97
C VAL A 239 7.29 13.52 -14.50
N GLU A 240 6.58 14.31 -15.30
CA GLU A 240 5.23 14.77 -15.00
C GLU A 240 4.19 13.64 -15.11
N GLY A 241 3.06 13.79 -14.40
CA GLY A 241 1.90 12.90 -14.51
C GLY A 241 2.02 11.60 -13.71
N LEU A 242 3.09 11.44 -12.90
CA LEU A 242 3.24 10.37 -11.92
C LEU A 242 3.04 10.88 -10.50
N THR A 243 2.30 10.11 -9.70
CA THR A 243 2.23 10.27 -8.25
C THR A 243 3.38 9.50 -7.62
N LEU A 244 4.29 10.19 -6.92
CA LEU A 244 5.45 9.57 -6.29
C LEU A 244 5.12 9.07 -4.89
N VAL A 245 5.31 7.77 -4.67
CA VAL A 245 5.16 7.10 -3.38
C VAL A 245 6.54 6.67 -2.90
N ILE A 246 6.92 7.05 -1.70
CA ILE A 246 8.25 6.76 -1.14
C ILE A 246 8.10 5.93 0.13
N GLY A 247 8.79 4.80 0.18
CA GLY A 247 8.79 3.91 1.34
C GLY A 247 10.14 3.27 1.63
N GLY A 248 10.20 2.57 2.75
CA GLY A 248 11.39 1.91 3.24
C GLY A 248 12.39 2.83 3.95
N GLY A 249 12.89 2.40 5.10
CA GLY A 249 13.94 3.08 5.86
C GLY A 249 13.56 4.43 6.49
N ILE A 250 12.32 4.88 6.39
CA ILE A 250 11.83 6.13 7.02
C ILE A 250 11.45 5.83 8.47
N ARG A 251 12.22 6.37 9.41
CA ARG A 251 12.09 6.11 10.87
C ARG A 251 11.96 7.38 11.71
N SER A 252 12.04 8.56 11.10
CA SER A 252 11.91 9.83 11.82
C SER A 252 11.17 10.88 10.98
N ALA A 253 10.67 11.89 11.64
CA ALA A 253 10.01 13.05 11.03
C ALA A 253 10.95 13.79 10.06
N GLU A 254 12.26 13.90 10.41
CA GLU A 254 13.26 14.55 9.56
C GLU A 254 13.52 13.76 8.27
N GLN A 255 13.47 12.43 8.34
CA GLN A 255 13.60 11.59 7.15
C GLN A 255 12.38 11.75 6.24
N ALA A 256 11.18 11.73 6.83
CA ALA A 256 9.94 11.97 6.09
C ALA A 256 9.94 13.34 5.42
N LYS A 257 10.35 14.38 6.16
CA LYS A 257 10.48 15.74 5.62
C LYS A 257 11.43 15.81 4.42
N ARG A 258 12.61 15.18 4.50
CA ARG A 258 13.55 15.15 3.36
C ARG A 258 12.94 14.52 2.11
N ALA A 259 12.17 13.44 2.27
CA ALA A 259 11.48 12.81 1.14
C ALA A 259 10.37 13.71 0.58
N ALA A 260 9.62 14.39 1.44
CA ALA A 260 8.59 15.35 1.04
C ALA A 260 9.19 16.55 0.29
N ASP A 261 10.25 17.16 0.85
CA ASP A 261 10.97 18.30 0.24
C ASP A 261 11.56 17.91 -1.14
N ALA A 262 11.94 16.64 -1.34
CA ALA A 262 12.42 16.10 -2.61
C ALA A 262 11.29 15.82 -3.62
N GLY A 263 10.03 15.97 -3.24
CA GLY A 263 8.89 15.89 -4.14
C GLY A 263 8.05 14.62 -4.03
N ALA A 264 8.10 13.89 -2.91
CA ALA A 264 7.19 12.80 -2.64
C ALA A 264 5.75 13.30 -2.50
N ASP A 265 4.78 12.65 -3.16
CA ASP A 265 3.35 12.88 -2.95
C ASP A 265 2.82 12.06 -1.76
N TRP A 266 3.40 10.87 -1.55
CA TRP A 266 3.05 9.97 -0.46
C TRP A 266 4.27 9.41 0.23
N ILE A 267 4.21 9.34 1.55
CA ILE A 267 5.24 8.73 2.40
C ILE A 267 4.64 7.55 3.13
N VAL A 268 5.25 6.38 2.98
CA VAL A 268 4.82 5.13 3.60
C VAL A 268 5.76 4.78 4.75
N THR A 269 5.18 4.59 5.94
CA THR A 269 5.92 4.08 7.10
C THR A 269 5.34 2.76 7.60
N GLY A 270 6.21 1.77 7.78
CA GLY A 270 5.90 0.47 8.38
C GLY A 270 6.65 0.30 9.70
N THR A 271 7.97 0.13 9.66
CA THR A 271 8.81 -0.12 10.86
C THR A 271 8.64 0.95 11.94
N LEU A 272 8.53 2.22 11.57
CA LEU A 272 8.28 3.30 12.53
C LEU A 272 7.03 3.06 13.38
N THR A 273 5.99 2.51 12.75
CA THR A 273 4.72 2.20 13.41
C THR A 273 4.74 0.85 14.13
N GLU A 274 5.44 -0.13 13.58
CA GLU A 274 5.58 -1.47 14.17
C GLU A 274 6.36 -1.46 15.48
N ASP A 275 7.42 -0.62 15.56
CA ASP A 275 8.32 -0.50 16.72
C ASP A 275 7.72 0.36 17.85
N ALA A 276 6.51 0.90 17.71
CA ALA A 276 5.83 1.64 18.77
C ALA A 276 5.41 0.68 19.89
N ALA A 277 5.80 0.99 21.12
CA ALA A 277 5.54 0.15 22.28
C ALA A 277 4.05 0.10 22.66
N ASP A 278 3.32 1.19 22.42
CA ASP A 278 1.89 1.32 22.66
C ASP A 278 1.22 2.28 21.67
N LEU A 279 -0.09 2.47 21.82
CA LEU A 279 -0.90 3.32 20.93
C LEU A 279 -0.63 4.81 21.12
N GLU A 280 -0.19 5.25 22.28
CA GLU A 280 0.16 6.65 22.55
C GLU A 280 1.47 7.02 21.84
N GLU A 281 2.48 6.16 21.95
CA GLU A 281 3.73 6.31 21.20
C GLU A 281 3.49 6.24 19.69
N LEU A 282 2.65 5.32 19.23
CA LEU A 282 2.25 5.24 17.81
C LEU A 282 1.67 6.57 17.32
N ARG A 283 0.70 7.12 18.07
CA ARG A 283 0.08 8.43 17.78
C ARG A 283 1.14 9.53 17.69
N ALA A 284 2.03 9.61 18.68
CA ALA A 284 3.05 10.64 18.73
C ALA A 284 4.01 10.56 17.54
N ARG A 285 4.45 9.35 17.16
CA ARG A 285 5.35 9.13 16.02
C ARG A 285 4.71 9.51 14.69
N ILE A 286 3.47 9.08 14.44
CA ILE A 286 2.74 9.41 13.20
C ILE A 286 2.46 10.90 13.13
N SER A 287 1.97 11.52 14.21
CA SER A 287 1.73 12.97 14.26
C SER A 287 3.00 13.77 13.99
N ALA A 288 4.16 13.33 14.51
CA ALA A 288 5.43 13.97 14.22
C ALA A 288 5.80 13.90 12.72
N VAL A 289 5.57 12.75 12.08
CA VAL A 289 5.78 12.60 10.63
C VAL A 289 4.82 13.50 9.84
N VAL A 290 3.51 13.43 10.13
CA VAL A 290 2.48 14.21 9.43
C VAL A 290 2.74 15.70 9.54
N ASN A 291 3.09 16.18 10.73
CA ASN A 291 3.43 17.61 10.95
C ASN A 291 4.70 18.04 10.21
N ALA A 292 5.64 17.15 9.97
CA ALA A 292 6.90 17.48 9.32
C ALA A 292 6.79 17.54 7.78
N ILE A 293 5.80 16.85 7.20
CA ILE A 293 5.60 16.77 5.74
C ILE A 293 4.56 17.79 5.24
N ASN A 294 3.86 18.48 6.13
CA ASN A 294 2.92 19.57 5.89
C ASN A 294 3.53 20.89 6.39
#